data_099e2a2f32c5c4d1525da67de982c9be
#
_entry.id   099e2a2f32c5c4d1525da67de982c9be
#
_cell.length_a   1.000
_cell.length_b   1.000
_cell.length_c   1.000
_cell.angle_alpha   90.00
_cell.angle_beta   90.00
_cell.angle_gamma   90.00
#
_symmetry.space_group_name_H-M   'P 1'
#
loop_
_entity.id
_entity.type
_entity.pdbx_description
1 polymer ?
#
loop_
_entity_poly.entity_id
_entity_poly.type
_entity_poly.pdbx_seq_one_letter_code
_entity_poly.pdbx_strand_id
1 'polypeptide(L)'
;MSSHNWPSSSVTPERLLDLAREAAQRSYAPYSRFHVGAAMLFAGDEVIQSCNVENASYGLTICAERSGVVSMVSQGKRSPLAIAVVGSHEDSDDYMTVPCPPCGACRQTLAEFGPDMLVVLASENGAEVFSLTELLPHTFTL
;
A
#
# COMPACT_ATOMS: atom_id res chain seq x y z
N MET A 1 -13.58 12.85 -5.82
CA MET A 1 -13.50 13.27 -4.40
C MET A 1 -13.95 12.11 -3.53
N SER A 2 -13.19 11.84 -2.50
CA SER A 2 -13.51 10.73 -1.59
C SER A 2 -14.67 11.10 -0.66
N SER A 3 -15.58 10.15 -0.45
CA SER A 3 -16.65 10.26 0.55
C SER A 3 -16.24 9.65 1.89
N HIS A 4 -15.01 9.14 1.99
CA HIS A 4 -14.53 8.44 3.18
C HIS A 4 -13.98 9.40 4.21
N ASN A 5 -14.26 9.11 5.48
CA ASN A 5 -13.68 9.87 6.59
C ASN A 5 -12.22 9.45 6.78
N TRP A 6 -11.32 10.38 6.57
CA TRP A 6 -9.89 10.12 6.76
C TRP A 6 -9.53 10.15 8.25
N PRO A 7 -8.80 9.15 8.77
CA PRO A 7 -8.61 8.97 10.21
C PRO A 7 -7.53 9.82 10.87
N SER A 8 -6.81 10.65 10.13
CA SER A 8 -5.72 11.46 10.70
C SER A 8 -5.74 12.87 10.15
N SER A 9 -5.48 13.86 11.01
CA SER A 9 -5.30 15.25 10.57
C SER A 9 -3.84 15.56 10.26
N SER A 10 -2.90 14.81 10.85
CA SER A 10 -1.46 15.05 10.70
C SER A 10 -0.86 14.32 9.51
N VAL A 11 -1.31 13.09 9.26
CA VAL A 11 -0.88 12.30 8.11
C VAL A 11 -2.01 12.30 7.09
N THR A 12 -1.93 13.21 6.13
CA THR A 12 -2.92 13.32 5.04
C THR A 12 -2.76 12.19 4.05
N PRO A 13 -3.76 11.92 3.18
CA PRO A 13 -3.59 10.95 2.09
C PRO A 13 -2.37 11.25 1.23
N GLU A 14 -2.13 12.54 0.91
CA GLU A 14 -0.97 12.97 0.12
C GLU A 14 0.35 12.66 0.85
N ARG A 15 0.39 12.90 2.16
CA ARG A 15 1.59 12.60 2.95
C ARG A 15 1.83 11.09 2.99
N LEU A 16 0.78 10.29 3.08
CA LEU A 16 0.91 8.84 3.09
C LEU A 16 1.45 8.33 1.75
N LEU A 17 1.02 8.93 0.62
CA LEU A 17 1.59 8.64 -0.69
C LEU A 17 3.07 8.98 -0.76
N ASP A 18 3.48 10.12 -0.19
CA ASP A 18 4.90 10.50 -0.15
C ASP A 18 5.73 9.46 0.62
N LEU A 19 5.20 8.97 1.73
CA LEU A 19 5.88 7.95 2.52
C LEU A 19 5.98 6.62 1.76
N ALA A 20 4.96 6.28 0.99
CA ALA A 20 5.00 5.11 0.12
C ALA A 20 6.06 5.27 -0.96
N ARG A 21 6.17 6.45 -1.55
CA ARG A 21 7.20 6.74 -2.56
C ARG A 21 8.61 6.62 -1.97
N GLU A 22 8.82 7.13 -0.77
CA GLU A 22 10.11 6.96 -0.08
C GLU A 22 10.46 5.47 0.07
N ALA A 23 9.48 4.65 0.44
CA ALA A 23 9.68 3.21 0.60
C ALA A 23 10.05 2.55 -0.75
N ALA A 24 9.45 3.00 -1.84
CA ALA A 24 9.73 2.46 -3.17
C ALA A 24 11.21 2.62 -3.57
N GLN A 25 11.90 3.62 -3.03
CA GLN A 25 13.32 3.84 -3.32
C GLN A 25 14.22 2.73 -2.74
N ARG A 26 13.71 1.94 -1.81
CA ARG A 26 14.43 0.82 -1.19
C ARG A 26 14.06 -0.53 -1.78
N SER A 27 13.16 -0.55 -2.74
CA SER A 27 12.66 -1.76 -3.39
C SER A 27 13.80 -2.57 -4.03
N TYR A 28 13.72 -3.89 -3.87
CA TYR A 28 14.62 -4.81 -4.54
C TYR A 28 13.88 -5.45 -5.72
N ALA A 29 14.05 -4.90 -6.91
CA ALA A 29 13.32 -5.31 -8.11
C ALA A 29 14.25 -5.45 -9.33
N PRO A 30 15.29 -6.33 -9.26
CA PRO A 30 16.26 -6.44 -10.33
C PRO A 30 15.73 -7.12 -11.60
N TYR A 31 14.61 -7.82 -11.50
CA TYR A 31 14.04 -8.57 -12.62
C TYR A 31 13.01 -7.75 -13.38
N SER A 32 12.01 -7.22 -12.72
CA SER A 32 10.97 -6.43 -13.35
C SER A 32 11.36 -4.97 -13.54
N ARG A 33 12.25 -4.47 -12.68
CA ARG A 33 12.60 -3.06 -12.58
C ARG A 33 11.38 -2.19 -12.25
N PHE A 34 10.32 -2.80 -11.73
CA PHE A 34 9.13 -2.09 -11.27
C PHE A 34 9.16 -2.00 -9.76
N HIS A 35 9.32 -0.79 -9.25
CA HIS A 35 9.51 -0.51 -7.84
C HIS A 35 8.20 -0.08 -7.20
N VAL A 36 7.77 -0.78 -6.17
CA VAL A 36 6.53 -0.51 -5.46
C VAL A 36 6.86 -0.16 -4.01
N GLY A 37 6.20 0.87 -3.52
CA GLY A 37 6.28 1.23 -2.12
C GLY A 37 4.89 1.28 -1.51
N ALA A 38 4.82 0.98 -0.23
CA ALA A 38 3.59 1.08 0.53
C ALA A 38 3.86 1.75 1.88
N ALA A 39 2.84 2.40 2.41
CA ALA A 39 2.89 3.01 3.73
C ALA A 39 1.56 2.74 4.41
N MET A 40 1.59 2.04 5.55
CA MET A 40 0.40 1.75 6.35
C MET A 40 0.31 2.69 7.53
N LEU A 41 -0.86 3.27 7.74
CA LEU A 41 -1.16 4.19 8.81
C LEU A 41 -1.88 3.48 9.95
N PHE A 42 -1.46 3.74 11.17
CA PHE A 42 -2.04 3.20 12.39
C PHE A 42 -2.51 4.32 13.31
N ALA A 43 -3.27 3.96 14.34
CA ALA A 43 -3.68 4.91 15.37
C ALA A 43 -2.43 5.57 15.99
N GLY A 44 -2.54 6.86 16.33
CA GLY A 44 -1.42 7.62 16.86
C GLY A 44 -0.44 8.10 15.77
N ASP A 45 -0.87 8.05 14.51
CA ASP A 45 -0.09 8.51 13.35
C ASP A 45 1.20 7.71 13.13
N GLU A 46 1.28 6.50 13.65
CA GLU A 46 2.39 5.60 13.35
C GLU A 46 2.25 5.09 11.92
N VAL A 47 3.39 4.95 11.22
CA VAL A 47 3.43 4.50 9.83
C VAL A 47 4.46 3.40 9.68
N ILE A 48 4.11 2.33 8.97
CA ILE A 48 5.05 1.28 8.56
C ILE A 48 5.22 1.42 7.05
N GLN A 49 6.47 1.64 6.63
CA GLN A 49 6.85 1.69 5.21
C GLN A 49 7.34 0.31 4.77
N SER A 50 7.02 -0.05 3.54
CA SER A 50 7.44 -1.33 2.96
C SER A 50 7.62 -1.22 1.46
N CYS A 51 8.28 -2.19 0.86
CA CYS A 51 8.56 -2.23 -0.57
C CYS A 51 8.49 -3.66 -1.08
N ASN A 52 8.43 -3.82 -2.41
CA ASN A 52 8.47 -5.15 -3.01
C ASN A 52 9.89 -5.71 -2.96
N VAL A 53 9.98 -7.03 -2.83
CA VAL A 53 11.24 -7.76 -2.77
C VAL A 53 11.13 -8.94 -3.73
N GLU A 54 11.88 -8.85 -4.83
CA GLU A 54 11.87 -9.90 -5.85
C GLU A 54 12.84 -11.01 -5.54
N ASN A 55 12.64 -12.13 -6.20
CA ASN A 55 13.49 -13.30 -6.05
C ASN A 55 13.63 -13.96 -7.43
N ALA A 56 14.78 -14.57 -7.69
CA ALA A 56 14.99 -15.34 -8.91
C ALA A 56 13.96 -16.46 -9.05
N SER A 57 13.50 -17.02 -7.93
CA SER A 57 12.33 -17.88 -7.91
C SER A 57 11.09 -16.99 -7.82
N TYR A 58 10.46 -16.71 -8.94
CA TYR A 58 9.40 -15.69 -9.06
C TYR A 58 8.25 -15.91 -8.08
N GLY A 59 7.93 -17.15 -7.76
CA GLY A 59 6.88 -17.47 -6.78
C GLY A 59 7.19 -17.00 -5.37
N LEU A 60 8.44 -16.66 -5.08
CA LEU A 60 8.86 -16.17 -3.75
C LEU A 60 8.90 -14.65 -3.68
N THR A 61 8.65 -13.96 -4.80
CA THR A 61 8.57 -12.49 -4.81
C THR A 61 7.43 -12.05 -3.90
N ILE A 62 7.70 -11.02 -3.08
CA ILE A 62 6.69 -10.48 -2.16
C ILE A 62 6.37 -9.04 -2.56
N CYS A 63 5.07 -8.74 -2.63
CA CYS A 63 4.59 -7.39 -2.92
C CYS A 63 4.83 -6.45 -1.74
N ALA A 64 4.90 -5.16 -2.00
CA ALA A 64 5.09 -4.14 -0.97
C ALA A 64 4.02 -4.24 0.13
N GLU A 65 2.78 -4.45 -0.25
CA GLU A 65 1.66 -4.52 0.69
C GLU A 65 1.80 -5.74 1.61
N ARG A 66 2.14 -6.91 1.06
CA ARG A 66 2.33 -8.12 1.87
C ARG A 66 3.57 -8.03 2.75
N SER A 67 4.63 -7.41 2.25
CA SER A 67 5.83 -7.11 3.03
C SER A 67 5.46 -6.25 4.24
N GLY A 68 4.60 -5.25 4.03
CA GLY A 68 4.10 -4.39 5.09
C GLY A 68 3.28 -5.16 6.12
N VAL A 69 2.44 -6.07 5.69
CA VAL A 69 1.65 -6.91 6.61
C VAL A 69 2.56 -7.78 7.47
N VAL A 70 3.58 -8.38 6.88
CA VAL A 70 4.55 -9.19 7.63
C VAL A 70 5.26 -8.34 8.69
N SER A 71 5.69 -7.15 8.31
CA SER A 71 6.35 -6.21 9.23
C SER A 71 5.40 -5.77 10.36
N MET A 72 4.16 -5.44 10.01
CA MET A 72 3.13 -5.05 10.96
C MET A 72 2.92 -6.12 12.04
N VAL A 73 2.71 -7.35 11.61
CA VAL A 73 2.48 -8.49 12.52
C VAL A 73 3.69 -8.72 13.39
N SER A 74 4.89 -8.65 12.81
CA SER A 74 6.14 -8.83 13.55
C SER A 74 6.35 -7.77 14.62
N GLN A 75 5.80 -6.57 14.42
CA GLN A 75 5.88 -5.47 15.37
C GLN A 75 4.74 -5.48 16.40
N GLY A 76 3.86 -6.47 16.35
CA GLY A 76 2.76 -6.61 17.28
C GLY A 76 1.53 -5.78 16.94
N LYS A 77 1.46 -5.21 15.74
CA LYS A 77 0.31 -4.41 15.30
C LYS A 77 -0.65 -5.29 14.48
N ARG A 78 -1.95 -5.00 14.57
CA ARG A 78 -3.00 -5.81 13.94
C ARG A 78 -4.10 -4.99 13.25
N SER A 79 -4.12 -3.66 13.45
CA SER A 79 -5.28 -2.83 13.06
C SER A 79 -4.86 -1.64 12.22
N PRO A 80 -4.47 -1.86 10.96
CA PRO A 80 -4.15 -0.75 10.06
C PRO A 80 -5.42 0.03 9.70
N LEU A 81 -5.29 1.35 9.64
CA LEU A 81 -6.40 2.25 9.31
C LEU A 81 -6.44 2.55 7.81
N ALA A 82 -5.28 2.63 7.20
CA ALA A 82 -5.15 2.97 5.78
C ALA A 82 -3.81 2.47 5.24
N ILE A 83 -3.75 2.30 3.92
CA ILE A 83 -2.51 1.99 3.22
C ILE A 83 -2.44 2.83 1.95
N ALA A 84 -1.28 3.43 1.68
CA ALA A 84 -0.98 4.05 0.40
C ALA A 84 -0.05 3.12 -0.38
N VAL A 85 -0.29 3.01 -1.69
CA VAL A 85 0.54 2.17 -2.58
C VAL A 85 0.89 2.99 -3.80
N VAL A 86 2.18 3.03 -4.13
CA VAL A 86 2.67 3.66 -5.35
C VAL A 86 3.64 2.72 -6.06
N GLY A 87 3.76 2.86 -7.36
CA GLY A 87 4.69 2.06 -8.13
C GLY A 87 5.08 2.72 -9.44
N SER A 88 6.30 2.48 -9.87
CA SER A 88 6.79 2.97 -11.15
C SER A 88 7.93 2.10 -11.65
N HIS A 89 8.01 1.95 -12.97
CA HIS A 89 9.19 1.38 -13.60
C HIS A 89 10.36 2.36 -13.42
N GLU A 90 11.58 1.84 -13.21
CA GLU A 90 12.73 2.69 -12.91
C GLU A 90 13.07 3.68 -14.02
N ASP A 91 12.63 3.43 -15.25
CA ASP A 91 12.82 4.34 -16.37
C ASP A 91 11.85 5.53 -16.34
N SER A 92 10.75 5.43 -15.65
CA SER A 92 9.70 6.45 -15.64
C SER A 92 9.78 7.39 -14.44
N ASP A 93 10.01 6.85 -13.25
CA ASP A 93 10.07 7.60 -11.99
C ASP A 93 8.78 8.40 -11.68
N ASP A 94 7.66 8.04 -12.28
CA ASP A 94 6.37 8.70 -12.02
C ASP A 94 5.52 7.87 -11.07
N TYR A 95 5.66 8.13 -9.77
CA TYR A 95 4.93 7.45 -8.72
C TYR A 95 3.62 8.15 -8.35
N MET A 96 3.47 9.42 -8.73
CA MET A 96 2.45 10.27 -8.11
C MET A 96 1.26 10.61 -9.01
N THR A 97 1.29 10.25 -10.28
CA THR A 97 0.18 10.53 -11.20
C THR A 97 -0.45 9.27 -11.79
N VAL A 98 0.27 8.14 -11.75
CA VAL A 98 -0.23 6.87 -12.30
C VAL A 98 -0.62 5.96 -11.15
N PRO A 99 -1.88 5.50 -11.07
CA PRO A 99 -2.28 4.62 -9.98
C PRO A 99 -1.60 3.26 -10.04
N CYS A 100 -1.28 2.73 -8.86
CA CYS A 100 -0.72 1.40 -8.69
C CYS A 100 -1.61 0.63 -7.70
N PRO A 101 -2.77 0.13 -8.14
CA PRO A 101 -3.67 -0.56 -7.24
C PRO A 101 -3.09 -1.89 -6.75
N PRO A 102 -3.43 -2.31 -5.54
CA PRO A 102 -2.96 -3.60 -5.03
C PRO A 102 -3.56 -4.76 -5.83
N CYS A 103 -2.75 -5.78 -6.06
CA CYS A 103 -3.23 -6.99 -6.76
C CYS A 103 -4.23 -7.75 -5.89
N GLY A 104 -4.91 -8.75 -6.48
CA GLY A 104 -5.92 -9.51 -5.75
C GLY A 104 -5.40 -10.21 -4.51
N ALA A 105 -4.20 -10.80 -4.58
CA ALA A 105 -3.58 -11.45 -3.42
C ALA A 105 -3.34 -10.46 -2.28
N CYS A 106 -2.90 -9.24 -2.62
CA CYS A 106 -2.68 -8.19 -1.63
C CYS A 106 -3.99 -7.70 -1.02
N ARG A 107 -5.03 -7.55 -1.84
CA ARG A 107 -6.35 -7.15 -1.33
C ARG A 107 -6.88 -8.16 -0.31
N GLN A 108 -6.76 -9.44 -0.60
CA GLN A 108 -7.19 -10.51 0.32
C GLN A 108 -6.34 -10.50 1.59
N THR A 109 -5.03 -10.32 1.46
CA THR A 109 -4.12 -10.27 2.61
C THR A 109 -4.46 -9.09 3.53
N LEU A 110 -4.73 -7.92 2.95
CA LEU A 110 -5.10 -6.73 3.71
C LEU A 110 -6.45 -6.90 4.40
N ALA A 111 -7.40 -7.54 3.73
CA ALA A 111 -8.75 -7.75 4.26
C ALA A 111 -8.75 -8.59 5.54
N GLU A 112 -7.77 -9.45 5.74
CA GLU A 112 -7.64 -10.24 6.98
C GLU A 112 -7.55 -9.33 8.21
N PHE A 113 -6.90 -8.18 8.08
CA PHE A 113 -6.60 -7.28 9.21
C PHE A 113 -7.46 -6.04 9.28
N GLY A 114 -8.10 -5.67 8.18
CA GLY A 114 -8.91 -4.47 8.16
C GLY A 114 -9.82 -4.42 6.94
N PRO A 115 -10.98 -5.09 6.98
CA PRO A 115 -11.91 -5.03 5.85
C PRO A 115 -12.40 -3.60 5.57
N ASP A 116 -12.37 -2.73 6.57
CA ASP A 116 -12.76 -1.33 6.44
C ASP A 116 -11.60 -0.39 6.20
N MET A 117 -10.41 -0.95 5.97
CA MET A 117 -9.20 -0.17 5.69
C MET A 117 -9.39 0.72 4.46
N LEU A 118 -8.83 1.92 4.53
CA LEU A 118 -8.79 2.83 3.38
C LEU A 118 -7.54 2.55 2.55
N VAL A 119 -7.68 2.66 1.23
CA VAL A 119 -6.58 2.49 0.28
C VAL A 119 -6.39 3.79 -0.46
N VAL A 120 -5.18 4.33 -0.43
CA VAL A 120 -4.85 5.59 -1.10
C VAL A 120 -4.02 5.28 -2.33
N LEU A 121 -4.48 5.75 -3.47
CA LEU A 121 -3.79 5.59 -4.75
C LEU A 121 -3.48 6.96 -5.33
N ALA A 122 -2.38 7.02 -6.08
CA ALA A 122 -2.04 8.23 -6.83
C ALA A 122 -2.93 8.34 -8.06
N SER A 123 -3.18 9.56 -8.50
CA SER A 123 -3.86 9.85 -9.76
C SER A 123 -3.40 11.20 -10.29
N GLU A 124 -3.81 11.52 -11.51
CA GLU A 124 -3.52 12.83 -12.10
C GLU A 124 -4.13 13.98 -11.29
N ASN A 125 -5.17 13.67 -10.51
CA ASN A 125 -5.87 14.66 -9.68
C ASN A 125 -5.42 14.63 -8.22
N GLY A 126 -4.29 13.99 -7.92
CA GLY A 126 -3.79 13.85 -6.57
C GLY A 126 -4.17 12.52 -5.94
N ALA A 127 -4.26 12.50 -4.61
CA ALA A 127 -4.60 11.29 -3.88
C ALA A 127 -6.08 10.94 -4.04
N GLU A 128 -6.36 9.68 -4.35
CA GLU A 128 -7.72 9.15 -4.35
C GLU A 128 -7.84 8.10 -3.25
N VAL A 129 -8.93 8.14 -2.51
CA VAL A 129 -9.15 7.25 -1.37
C VAL A 129 -10.31 6.31 -1.67
N PHE A 130 -10.06 5.03 -1.49
CA PHE A 130 -11.05 3.96 -1.65
C PHE A 130 -11.20 3.21 -0.35
N SER A 131 -12.33 2.58 -0.11
CA SER A 131 -12.41 1.56 0.92
C SER A 131 -11.93 0.24 0.35
N LEU A 132 -11.36 -0.61 1.19
CA LEU A 132 -10.94 -1.95 0.74
C LEU A 132 -12.13 -2.76 0.22
N THR A 133 -13.32 -2.57 0.81
CA THR A 133 -14.54 -3.26 0.35
C THR A 133 -14.94 -2.87 -1.07
N GLU A 134 -14.65 -1.64 -1.51
CA GLU A 134 -14.87 -1.24 -2.90
C GLU A 134 -13.94 -2.00 -3.85
N LEU A 135 -12.72 -2.29 -3.39
CA LEU A 135 -11.70 -2.96 -4.20
C LEU A 135 -11.77 -4.49 -4.11
N LEU A 136 -12.45 -5.01 -3.09
CA LEU A 136 -12.63 -6.46 -2.90
C LEU A 136 -14.03 -6.72 -2.35
N PRO A 137 -15.06 -6.59 -3.20
CA PRO A 137 -16.43 -6.89 -2.78
C PRO A 137 -16.60 -8.38 -2.51
N HIS A 138 -17.55 -8.71 -1.61
CA HIS A 138 -17.82 -10.10 -1.23
C HIS A 138 -16.57 -10.83 -0.75
N THR A 139 -15.83 -10.19 0.15
CA THR A 139 -14.55 -10.70 0.64
C THR A 139 -14.70 -12.07 1.29
N PHE A 140 -13.78 -12.97 0.97
CA PHE A 140 -13.74 -14.28 1.61
C PHE A 140 -13.31 -14.15 3.06
N THR A 141 -14.07 -14.77 3.97
CA THR A 141 -13.73 -14.87 5.41
C THR A 141 -14.06 -16.28 5.90
N LEU A 142 -13.45 -16.69 6.98
CA LEU A 142 -13.80 -17.94 7.65
C LEU A 142 -14.87 -17.74 8.71
#